data_9c05dcd2317f3d48f3b17d28e4bd1944
#
_entry.id   9c05dcd2317f3d48f3b17d28e4bd1944
#
_cell.length_a   1.000
_cell.length_b   1.000
_cell.length_c   1.000
_cell.angle_alpha   90.00
_cell.angle_beta   90.00
_cell.angle_gamma   90.00
#
_symmetry.space_group_name_H-M   'P 1'
#
loop_
_entity.id
_entity.type
_entity.pdbx_description
1 polymer ?
#
loop_
_entity_poly.entity_id
_entity_poly.type
_entity_poly.pdbx_seq_one_letter_code
_entity_poly.pdbx_strand_id
1 'polypeptide(L)'
;MSKKSKRPLPWLFLDEFRGTVFNGEWPTLNEVIQISALRFPDRPCLSVFDPDKITLTYAQTVEKMKAFANWLLANGLKKGDRVAMTGKNSPEWALAFYGTFFAGGVVVPIDHGLHENEVENLLATAKPKFFFVDEEKYEYFLKNSKGYEVYALNSKFQDRYIYNLKSDEVHSATLPCEDDLAALLFTSGTTGNPKGVMLTHKNLVSDCFLAQTNLLINEKDTFYALLPVHHSYTMQAVLINGISVGAEILFGK
;
A
#
# COMPACT_ATOMS: atom_id res chain seq x y z
N MET A 1 23.26 -20.93 -29.21
CA MET A 1 23.35 -21.11 -27.74
C MET A 1 23.46 -19.73 -27.10
N SER A 2 22.38 -19.20 -26.51
CA SER A 2 22.39 -17.94 -25.78
C SER A 2 23.26 -18.09 -24.55
N LYS A 3 24.28 -17.23 -24.41
CA LYS A 3 25.08 -17.16 -23.14
C LYS A 3 24.13 -16.80 -22.00
N LYS A 4 23.82 -17.76 -21.12
CA LYS A 4 23.12 -17.48 -19.87
C LYS A 4 23.88 -16.34 -19.17
N SER A 5 23.16 -15.22 -18.93
CA SER A 5 23.69 -14.12 -18.15
C SER A 5 24.19 -14.66 -16.79
N LYS A 6 25.41 -14.32 -16.41
CA LYS A 6 25.99 -14.68 -15.11
C LYS A 6 25.50 -13.74 -13.97
N ARG A 7 24.52 -12.86 -14.25
CA ARG A 7 23.96 -11.98 -13.21
C ARG A 7 23.09 -12.81 -12.29
N PRO A 8 23.24 -12.72 -10.95
CA PRO A 8 22.28 -13.28 -10.02
C PRO A 8 20.93 -12.61 -10.29
N LEU A 9 19.87 -13.41 -10.26
CA LEU A 9 18.52 -12.85 -10.35
C LEU A 9 18.28 -11.92 -9.17
N PRO A 10 17.68 -10.72 -9.36
CA PRO A 10 17.58 -9.72 -8.31
C PRO A 10 16.80 -10.18 -7.07
N TRP A 11 15.96 -11.20 -7.21
CA TRP A 11 15.14 -11.75 -6.12
C TRP A 11 15.72 -12.97 -5.42
N LEU A 12 16.93 -13.44 -5.76
CA LEU A 12 17.52 -14.63 -5.10
C LEU A 12 17.70 -14.44 -3.60
N PHE A 13 17.90 -13.20 -3.14
CA PHE A 13 17.95 -12.90 -1.71
C PHE A 13 16.69 -13.30 -0.94
N LEU A 14 15.52 -13.42 -1.59
CA LEU A 14 14.29 -13.83 -0.94
C LEU A 14 14.39 -15.23 -0.33
N ASP A 15 15.20 -16.11 -0.91
CA ASP A 15 15.36 -17.48 -0.42
C ASP A 15 15.94 -17.53 1.00
N GLU A 16 16.72 -16.51 1.41
CA GLU A 16 17.23 -16.36 2.78
C GLU A 16 16.12 -16.15 3.82
N PHE A 17 14.97 -15.62 3.38
CA PHE A 17 13.82 -15.32 4.23
C PHE A 17 12.70 -16.37 4.12
N ARG A 18 12.84 -17.32 3.19
CA ARG A 18 11.88 -18.42 3.03
C ARG A 18 11.95 -19.35 4.23
N GLY A 19 10.79 -19.70 4.79
CA GLY A 19 10.68 -20.51 6.01
C GLY A 19 10.80 -19.72 7.31
N THR A 20 11.15 -18.41 7.24
CA THR A 20 11.25 -17.53 8.42
C THR A 20 10.28 -16.34 8.35
N VAL A 21 10.21 -15.68 7.20
CA VAL A 21 9.32 -14.55 6.97
C VAL A 21 8.13 -14.93 6.10
N PHE A 22 8.34 -15.73 5.07
CA PHE A 22 7.28 -16.24 4.19
C PHE A 22 7.50 -17.72 3.84
N ASN A 23 6.45 -18.39 3.35
CA ASN A 23 6.49 -19.83 3.04
C ASN A 23 6.13 -20.18 1.59
N GLY A 24 5.49 -19.25 0.83
CA GLY A 24 5.05 -19.47 -0.54
C GLY A 24 6.19 -19.46 -1.57
N GLU A 25 5.83 -19.47 -2.84
CA GLU A 25 6.78 -19.19 -3.94
C GLU A 25 7.22 -17.74 -3.90
N TRP A 26 6.27 -16.84 -3.66
CA TRP A 26 6.48 -15.40 -3.51
C TRP A 26 6.04 -14.92 -2.13
N PRO A 27 6.73 -13.92 -1.54
CA PRO A 27 6.21 -13.26 -0.35
C PRO A 27 4.95 -12.45 -0.69
N THR A 28 4.14 -12.17 0.29
CA THR A 28 3.06 -11.18 0.21
C THR A 28 3.61 -9.76 0.33
N LEU A 29 2.83 -8.72 -0.02
CA LEU A 29 3.30 -7.33 0.03
C LEU A 29 3.72 -6.87 1.43
N ASN A 30 3.03 -7.31 2.49
CA ASN A 30 3.45 -7.04 3.87
C ASN A 30 4.76 -7.77 4.24
N GLU A 31 5.00 -8.96 3.70
CA GLU A 31 6.26 -9.69 3.89
C GLU A 31 7.41 -9.04 3.11
N VAL A 32 7.17 -8.52 1.91
CA VAL A 32 8.17 -7.77 1.13
C VAL A 32 8.71 -6.57 1.92
N ILE A 33 7.84 -5.72 2.46
CA ILE A 33 8.30 -4.56 3.24
C ILE A 33 8.95 -4.97 4.57
N GLN A 34 8.51 -6.06 5.20
CA GLN A 34 9.18 -6.62 6.38
C GLN A 34 10.59 -7.10 6.05
N ILE A 35 10.79 -7.79 4.92
CA ILE A 35 12.12 -8.22 4.45
C ILE A 35 13.02 -7.00 4.22
N SER A 36 12.51 -5.96 3.57
CA SER A 36 13.26 -4.71 3.37
C SER A 36 13.62 -4.03 4.69
N ALA A 37 12.72 -4.02 5.67
CA ALA A 37 13.01 -3.48 7.01
C ALA A 37 14.03 -4.32 7.79
N LEU A 38 14.05 -5.64 7.61
CA LEU A 38 15.08 -6.51 8.21
C LEU A 38 16.46 -6.28 7.58
N ARG A 39 16.50 -6.03 6.27
CA ARG A 39 17.75 -5.76 5.55
C ARG A 39 18.29 -4.36 5.79
N PHE A 40 17.41 -3.38 5.91
CA PHE A 40 17.73 -1.95 5.88
C PHE A 40 16.95 -1.13 6.92
N PRO A 41 16.97 -1.48 8.22
CA PRO A 41 16.08 -0.89 9.23
C PRO A 41 16.17 0.63 9.35
N ASP A 42 17.40 1.16 9.27
CA ASP A 42 17.69 2.58 9.52
C ASP A 42 17.68 3.45 8.26
N ARG A 43 17.47 2.85 7.08
CA ARG A 43 17.40 3.63 5.84
C ARG A 43 16.07 4.38 5.72
N PRO A 44 16.08 5.58 5.07
CA PRO A 44 14.85 6.26 4.67
C PRO A 44 13.94 5.34 3.86
N CYS A 45 12.65 5.29 4.22
CA CYS A 45 11.62 4.55 3.51
C CYS A 45 10.61 5.48 2.85
N LEU A 46 9.95 6.32 3.66
CA LEU A 46 8.94 7.26 3.19
C LEU A 46 9.36 8.69 3.57
N SER A 47 9.48 9.55 2.58
CA SER A 47 9.90 10.94 2.79
C SER A 47 8.99 11.92 2.06
N VAL A 48 8.86 13.12 2.64
CA VAL A 48 8.21 14.29 2.04
C VAL A 48 9.02 15.53 2.38
N PHE A 49 9.09 16.51 1.48
CA PHE A 49 9.91 17.73 1.68
C PHE A 49 9.11 18.96 2.05
N ASP A 50 7.86 19.05 1.62
CA ASP A 50 7.07 20.26 1.73
C ASP A 50 5.75 20.00 2.50
N PRO A 51 5.34 20.86 3.47
CA PRO A 51 6.04 22.09 3.93
C PRO A 51 7.29 21.79 4.78
N ASP A 52 7.36 20.65 5.46
CA ASP A 52 8.45 20.23 6.31
C ASP A 52 9.02 18.91 5.84
N LYS A 53 10.33 18.75 5.97
CA LYS A 53 10.97 17.47 5.69
C LYS A 53 10.58 16.46 6.75
N ILE A 54 9.82 15.45 6.36
CA ILE A 54 9.50 14.29 7.19
C ILE A 54 10.13 13.06 6.52
N THR A 55 10.85 12.28 7.30
CA THR A 55 11.43 11.02 6.84
C THR A 55 11.17 9.94 7.88
N LEU A 56 10.56 8.84 7.45
CA LEU A 56 10.39 7.62 8.23
C LEU A 56 11.39 6.57 7.74
N THR A 57 12.12 5.93 8.64
CA THR A 57 12.96 4.78 8.30
C THR A 57 12.09 3.55 8.01
N TYR A 58 12.69 2.50 7.44
CA TYR A 58 11.99 1.23 7.21
C TYR A 58 11.46 0.63 8.51
N ALA A 59 12.25 0.65 9.59
CA ALA A 59 11.82 0.16 10.91
C ALA A 59 10.61 0.95 11.42
N GLN A 60 10.68 2.28 11.42
CA GLN A 60 9.58 3.16 11.85
C GLN A 60 8.34 3.00 10.99
N THR A 61 8.52 2.83 9.68
CA THR A 61 7.42 2.64 8.73
C THR A 61 6.67 1.34 9.02
N VAL A 62 7.39 0.22 9.19
CA VAL A 62 6.78 -1.08 9.50
C VAL A 62 6.10 -1.06 10.87
N GLU A 63 6.69 -0.41 11.88
CA GLU A 63 6.06 -0.24 13.18
C GLU A 63 4.71 0.49 13.08
N LYS A 64 4.67 1.62 12.36
CA LYS A 64 3.43 2.37 12.14
C LYS A 64 2.39 1.57 11.35
N MET A 65 2.80 0.82 10.32
CA MET A 65 1.92 -0.06 9.55
C MET A 65 1.31 -1.17 10.41
N LYS A 66 2.10 -1.77 11.31
CA LYS A 66 1.62 -2.78 12.26
C LYS A 66 0.66 -2.20 13.29
N ALA A 67 0.94 -1.00 13.81
CA ALA A 67 0.05 -0.31 14.74
C ALA A 67 -1.30 0.02 14.08
N PHE A 68 -1.27 0.52 12.85
CA PHE A 68 -2.47 0.79 12.06
C PHE A 68 -3.24 -0.50 11.74
N ALA A 69 -2.56 -1.58 11.35
CA ALA A 69 -3.19 -2.88 11.12
C ALA A 69 -3.88 -3.40 12.37
N ASN A 70 -3.24 -3.26 13.54
CA ASN A 70 -3.83 -3.64 14.81
C ASN A 70 -5.12 -2.86 15.10
N TRP A 71 -5.13 -1.55 14.79
CA TRP A 71 -6.33 -0.74 14.90
C TRP A 71 -7.43 -1.21 13.93
N LEU A 72 -7.13 -1.53 12.68
CA LEU A 72 -8.09 -2.09 11.72
C LEU A 72 -8.73 -3.37 12.25
N LEU A 73 -7.94 -4.27 12.83
CA LEU A 73 -8.41 -5.53 13.43
C LEU A 73 -9.31 -5.27 14.64
N ALA A 74 -8.91 -4.38 15.53
CA ALA A 74 -9.70 -3.97 16.71
C ALA A 74 -11.07 -3.42 16.30
N ASN A 75 -11.14 -2.74 15.14
CA ASN A 75 -12.40 -2.22 14.56
C ASN A 75 -13.05 -3.24 13.60
N GLY A 76 -12.68 -4.52 13.75
CA GLY A 76 -13.38 -5.66 13.15
C GLY A 76 -13.08 -5.89 11.68
N LEU A 77 -11.96 -5.40 11.12
CA LEU A 77 -11.50 -5.82 9.80
C LEU A 77 -11.24 -7.34 9.81
N LYS A 78 -11.72 -8.01 8.79
CA LYS A 78 -11.45 -9.44 8.56
C LYS A 78 -10.64 -9.63 7.28
N LYS A 79 -9.96 -10.77 7.18
CA LYS A 79 -9.25 -11.16 5.96
C LYS A 79 -10.16 -11.03 4.73
N GLY A 80 -9.67 -10.34 3.71
CA GLY A 80 -10.40 -10.08 2.47
C GLY A 80 -11.37 -8.90 2.51
N ASP A 81 -11.59 -8.26 3.67
CA ASP A 81 -12.34 -7.00 3.72
C ASP A 81 -11.60 -5.91 2.96
N ARG A 82 -12.36 -5.02 2.31
CA ARG A 82 -11.81 -3.92 1.50
C ARG A 82 -11.61 -2.68 2.35
N VAL A 83 -10.46 -2.05 2.12
CA VAL A 83 -10.12 -0.71 2.61
C VAL A 83 -9.91 0.19 1.40
N ALA A 84 -10.81 1.14 1.21
CA ALA A 84 -10.69 2.12 0.13
C ALA A 84 -9.85 3.32 0.58
N MET A 85 -9.17 3.95 -0.37
CA MET A 85 -8.40 5.16 -0.13
C MET A 85 -8.38 6.07 -1.34
N THR A 86 -8.55 7.38 -1.09
CA THR A 86 -8.40 8.44 -2.10
C THR A 86 -7.67 9.62 -1.49
N GLY A 87 -6.69 10.15 -2.22
CA GLY A 87 -5.89 11.28 -1.75
C GLY A 87 -4.65 11.50 -2.60
N LYS A 88 -3.97 12.60 -2.33
CA LYS A 88 -2.69 12.93 -2.94
C LYS A 88 -1.59 11.98 -2.44
N ASN A 89 -0.49 11.95 -3.18
CA ASN A 89 0.70 11.19 -2.81
C ASN A 89 1.20 11.63 -1.43
N SER A 90 1.29 10.70 -0.47
CA SER A 90 1.74 11.00 0.89
C SER A 90 2.20 9.75 1.63
N PRO A 91 3.01 9.90 2.69
CA PRO A 91 3.33 8.79 3.60
C PRO A 91 2.08 8.17 4.23
N GLU A 92 1.04 8.97 4.51
CA GLU A 92 -0.24 8.52 5.05
C GLU A 92 -0.96 7.57 4.09
N TRP A 93 -0.94 7.90 2.79
CA TRP A 93 -1.49 7.04 1.76
C TRP A 93 -0.75 5.70 1.69
N ALA A 94 0.58 5.73 1.72
CA ALA A 94 1.40 4.52 1.76
C ALA A 94 1.19 3.70 3.04
N LEU A 95 0.98 4.36 4.18
CA LEU A 95 0.63 3.73 5.44
C LEU A 95 -0.72 3.00 5.36
N ALA A 96 -1.76 3.65 4.80
CA ALA A 96 -3.07 3.04 4.59
C ALA A 96 -2.96 1.83 3.65
N PHE A 97 -2.19 1.96 2.56
CA PHE A 97 -1.99 0.92 1.57
C PHE A 97 -1.32 -0.32 2.18
N TYR A 98 -0.11 -0.18 2.72
CA TYR A 98 0.63 -1.32 3.26
C TYR A 98 0.06 -1.85 4.59
N GLY A 99 -0.42 -0.96 5.46
CA GLY A 99 -1.00 -1.36 6.74
C GLY A 99 -2.25 -2.22 6.58
N THR A 100 -3.00 -2.03 5.49
CA THR A 100 -4.13 -2.90 5.14
C THR A 100 -3.69 -4.35 4.92
N PHE A 101 -2.54 -4.58 4.28
CA PHE A 101 -2.03 -5.95 4.07
C PHE A 101 -1.58 -6.62 5.36
N PHE A 102 -1.03 -5.87 6.32
CA PHE A 102 -0.71 -6.40 7.65
C PHE A 102 -1.95 -6.86 8.42
N ALA A 103 -3.11 -6.29 8.14
CA ALA A 103 -4.40 -6.73 8.69
C ALA A 103 -5.10 -7.82 7.87
N GLY A 104 -4.53 -8.24 6.73
CA GLY A 104 -5.11 -9.22 5.81
C GLY A 104 -6.21 -8.65 4.92
N GLY A 105 -6.32 -7.34 4.81
CA GLY A 105 -7.30 -6.64 3.99
C GLY A 105 -6.89 -6.50 2.53
N VAL A 106 -7.84 -6.04 1.69
CA VAL A 106 -7.69 -5.76 0.26
C VAL A 106 -7.75 -4.26 0.05
N VAL A 107 -6.77 -3.67 -0.62
CA VAL A 107 -6.76 -2.23 -0.91
C VAL A 107 -7.61 -1.89 -2.12
N VAL A 108 -8.30 -0.76 -2.06
CA VAL A 108 -9.07 -0.19 -3.17
C VAL A 108 -8.60 1.25 -3.40
N PRO A 109 -7.51 1.45 -4.15
CA PRO A 109 -7.06 2.77 -4.54
C PRO A 109 -8.06 3.44 -5.48
N ILE A 110 -8.44 4.68 -5.16
CA ILE A 110 -9.39 5.47 -5.94
C ILE A 110 -8.71 6.78 -6.36
N ASP A 111 -8.91 7.16 -7.60
CA ASP A 111 -8.38 8.42 -8.15
C ASP A 111 -8.94 9.61 -7.37
N HIS A 112 -8.04 10.44 -6.82
CA HIS A 112 -8.42 11.64 -6.07
C HIS A 112 -8.97 12.76 -6.97
N GLY A 113 -8.71 12.71 -8.28
CA GLY A 113 -9.25 13.64 -9.27
C GLY A 113 -10.71 13.41 -9.64
N LEU A 114 -11.30 12.26 -9.26
CA LEU A 114 -12.72 11.97 -9.53
C LEU A 114 -13.65 12.87 -8.71
N HIS A 115 -14.81 13.18 -9.26
CA HIS A 115 -15.87 13.85 -8.51
C HIS A 115 -16.51 12.90 -7.48
N GLU A 116 -17.13 13.45 -6.44
CA GLU A 116 -17.67 12.69 -5.31
C GLU A 116 -18.67 11.62 -5.75
N ASN A 117 -19.55 11.91 -6.72
CA ASN A 117 -20.51 10.96 -7.27
C ASN A 117 -19.86 9.77 -7.99
N GLU A 118 -18.72 10.00 -8.65
CA GLU A 118 -17.95 8.93 -9.29
C GLU A 118 -17.30 8.04 -8.22
N VAL A 119 -16.72 8.65 -7.18
CA VAL A 119 -16.16 7.92 -6.04
C VAL A 119 -17.24 7.11 -5.34
N GLU A 120 -18.45 7.66 -5.10
CA GLU A 120 -19.58 6.92 -4.51
C GLU A 120 -19.94 5.68 -5.31
N ASN A 121 -19.93 5.75 -6.65
CA ASN A 121 -20.21 4.60 -7.52
C ASN A 121 -19.15 3.48 -7.36
N LEU A 122 -17.87 3.88 -7.23
CA LEU A 122 -16.78 2.93 -6.97
C LEU A 122 -16.92 2.29 -5.59
N LEU A 123 -17.23 3.09 -4.56
CA LEU A 123 -17.44 2.60 -3.19
C LEU A 123 -18.65 1.66 -3.11
N ALA A 124 -19.75 1.97 -3.81
CA ALA A 124 -20.93 1.10 -3.88
C ALA A 124 -20.60 -0.27 -4.50
N THR A 125 -19.70 -0.31 -5.49
CA THR A 125 -19.21 -1.54 -6.13
C THR A 125 -18.23 -2.29 -5.24
N ALA A 126 -17.22 -1.59 -4.69
CA ALA A 126 -16.17 -2.17 -3.87
C ALA A 126 -16.68 -2.63 -2.50
N LYS A 127 -17.68 -1.95 -1.95
CA LYS A 127 -18.23 -2.18 -0.59
C LYS A 127 -17.12 -2.26 0.46
N PRO A 128 -16.29 -1.21 0.61
CA PRO A 128 -15.24 -1.22 1.60
C PRO A 128 -15.83 -1.14 3.01
N LYS A 129 -15.09 -1.62 4.00
CA LYS A 129 -15.42 -1.41 5.41
C LYS A 129 -14.92 -0.06 5.91
N PHE A 130 -13.73 0.34 5.48
CA PHE A 130 -13.10 1.61 5.82
C PHE A 130 -12.76 2.39 4.56
N PHE A 131 -12.89 3.72 4.63
CA PHE A 131 -12.52 4.62 3.56
C PHE A 131 -11.64 5.76 4.11
N PHE A 132 -10.41 5.83 3.63
CA PHE A 132 -9.42 6.84 3.99
C PHE A 132 -9.38 7.94 2.93
N VAL A 133 -9.52 9.19 3.37
CA VAL A 133 -9.75 10.34 2.48
C VAL A 133 -8.85 11.50 2.90
N ASP A 134 -8.30 12.24 1.94
CA ASP A 134 -7.62 13.50 2.24
C ASP A 134 -8.60 14.66 2.50
N GLU A 135 -8.05 15.87 2.82
CA GLU A 135 -8.87 16.97 3.34
C GLU A 135 -9.94 17.49 2.37
N GLU A 136 -9.68 17.42 1.05
CA GLU A 136 -10.56 18.05 0.04
C GLU A 136 -11.95 17.40 0.01
N LYS A 137 -12.02 16.09 0.24
CA LYS A 137 -13.26 15.30 0.15
C LYS A 137 -13.75 14.75 1.50
N TYR A 138 -12.95 14.94 2.56
CA TYR A 138 -13.21 14.31 3.86
C TYR A 138 -14.59 14.66 4.44
N GLU A 139 -14.92 15.95 4.52
CA GLU A 139 -16.21 16.38 5.12
C GLU A 139 -17.41 15.89 4.33
N TYR A 140 -17.30 15.85 2.99
CA TYR A 140 -18.36 15.32 2.14
C TYR A 140 -18.63 13.84 2.46
N PHE A 141 -17.60 13.00 2.45
CA PHE A 141 -17.77 11.56 2.68
C PHE A 141 -18.09 11.23 4.14
N LEU A 142 -17.61 12.00 5.09
CA LEU A 142 -18.00 11.84 6.50
C LEU A 142 -19.51 12.06 6.69
N LYS A 143 -20.09 13.06 6.02
CA LYS A 143 -21.53 13.38 6.08
C LYS A 143 -22.39 12.39 5.30
N ASN A 144 -21.87 11.87 4.19
CA ASN A 144 -22.63 11.07 3.23
C ASN A 144 -22.25 9.57 3.23
N SER A 145 -21.54 9.09 4.25
CA SER A 145 -21.08 7.69 4.32
C SER A 145 -22.28 6.71 4.34
N LYS A 146 -22.16 5.65 3.54
CA LYS A 146 -23.21 4.62 3.40
C LYS A 146 -22.58 3.23 3.55
N GLY A 147 -22.56 2.68 4.76
CA GLY A 147 -22.08 1.32 5.01
C GLY A 147 -20.56 1.15 5.09
N TYR A 148 -19.80 2.25 5.19
CA TYR A 148 -18.38 2.29 5.45
C TYR A 148 -18.05 3.40 6.47
N GLU A 149 -16.93 3.25 7.16
CA GLU A 149 -16.43 4.27 8.08
C GLU A 149 -15.37 5.15 7.41
N VAL A 150 -15.43 6.47 7.67
CA VAL A 150 -14.56 7.46 7.02
C VAL A 150 -13.48 7.94 7.98
N TYR A 151 -12.24 7.93 7.52
CA TYR A 151 -11.04 8.38 8.25
C TYR A 151 -10.19 9.31 7.38
N ALA A 152 -9.30 10.07 8.03
CA ALA A 152 -8.55 11.11 7.36
C ALA A 152 -7.09 10.70 7.08
N LEU A 153 -6.62 11.02 5.87
CA LEU A 153 -5.20 11.01 5.49
C LEU A 153 -4.49 12.34 5.79
N ASN A 154 -5.19 13.31 6.39
CA ASN A 154 -4.65 14.63 6.67
C ASN A 154 -4.78 14.98 8.15
N SER A 155 -3.70 15.55 8.73
CA SER A 155 -3.61 15.94 10.14
C SER A 155 -4.57 17.05 10.58
N LYS A 156 -5.24 17.73 9.67
CA LYS A 156 -6.30 18.71 9.97
C LYS A 156 -7.44 18.08 10.79
N PHE A 157 -7.72 16.79 10.60
CA PHE A 157 -8.82 16.06 11.24
C PHE A 157 -8.30 15.08 12.30
N GLN A 158 -7.72 15.62 13.38
CA GLN A 158 -6.94 14.90 14.39
C GLN A 158 -7.60 13.64 14.95
N ASP A 159 -8.92 13.68 15.28
CA ASP A 159 -9.63 12.56 15.89
C ASP A 159 -9.76 11.32 14.98
N ARG A 160 -9.65 11.52 13.67
CA ARG A 160 -9.76 10.47 12.64
C ARG A 160 -8.53 10.37 11.75
N TYR A 161 -7.45 11.05 12.14
CA TYR A 161 -6.20 11.03 11.40
C TYR A 161 -5.48 9.70 11.55
N ILE A 162 -5.06 9.13 10.43
CA ILE A 162 -4.50 7.78 10.36
C ILE A 162 -3.36 7.53 11.34
N TYR A 163 -2.48 8.51 11.61
CA TYR A 163 -1.38 8.36 12.58
C TYR A 163 -1.83 8.37 14.04
N ASN A 164 -3.06 8.81 14.32
CA ASN A 164 -3.64 8.85 15.67
C ASN A 164 -4.51 7.62 15.96
N LEU A 165 -4.78 6.78 14.96
CA LEU A 165 -5.55 5.56 15.10
C LEU A 165 -4.71 4.49 15.79
N LYS A 166 -5.08 4.14 17.02
CA LYS A 166 -4.37 3.16 17.87
C LYS A 166 -5.37 2.23 18.54
N SER A 167 -4.90 1.06 18.93
CA SER A 167 -5.59 0.14 19.82
C SER A 167 -4.62 -0.32 20.90
N ASP A 168 -5.06 -0.31 22.14
CA ASP A 168 -4.27 -0.77 23.28
C ASP A 168 -4.20 -2.30 23.37
N GLU A 169 -5.18 -2.98 22.78
CA GLU A 169 -5.20 -4.44 22.70
C GLU A 169 -4.50 -4.94 21.44
N VAL A 170 -3.75 -6.02 21.56
CA VAL A 170 -3.09 -6.66 20.43
C VAL A 170 -4.03 -7.68 19.79
N HIS A 171 -4.31 -7.51 18.52
CA HIS A 171 -5.16 -8.39 17.73
C HIS A 171 -4.32 -9.20 16.73
N SER A 172 -4.66 -10.48 16.57
CA SER A 172 -3.98 -11.37 15.63
C SER A 172 -4.70 -11.35 14.28
N ALA A 173 -3.97 -11.02 13.22
CA ALA A 173 -4.48 -11.10 11.86
C ALA A 173 -4.47 -12.55 11.35
N THR A 174 -5.47 -12.91 10.55
CA THR A 174 -5.34 -14.02 9.61
C THR A 174 -4.58 -13.49 8.40
N LEU A 175 -3.27 -13.78 8.34
CA LEU A 175 -2.40 -13.27 7.29
C LEU A 175 -2.80 -13.81 5.90
N PRO A 176 -2.62 -13.00 4.84
CA PRO A 176 -2.85 -13.44 3.48
C PRO A 176 -1.75 -14.42 3.04
N CYS A 177 -2.05 -15.24 2.02
CA CYS A 177 -1.05 -15.95 1.24
C CYS A 177 -0.87 -15.28 -0.13
N GLU A 178 0.11 -15.75 -0.90
CA GLU A 178 0.48 -15.13 -2.18
C GLU A 178 -0.66 -15.09 -3.22
N ASP A 179 -1.58 -16.06 -3.19
CA ASP A 179 -2.72 -16.17 -4.10
C ASP A 179 -3.97 -15.42 -3.62
N ASP A 180 -3.96 -14.87 -2.39
CA ASP A 180 -5.05 -14.03 -1.90
C ASP A 180 -5.08 -12.69 -2.63
N LEU A 181 -6.28 -12.12 -2.74
CA LEU A 181 -6.49 -10.80 -3.33
C LEU A 181 -5.78 -9.72 -2.50
N ALA A 182 -4.98 -8.90 -3.17
CA ALA A 182 -4.28 -7.78 -2.55
C ALA A 182 -4.93 -6.43 -2.92
N ALA A 183 -5.28 -6.24 -4.19
CA ALA A 183 -5.82 -4.98 -4.67
C ALA A 183 -7.01 -5.16 -5.62
N LEU A 184 -7.96 -4.23 -5.52
CA LEU A 184 -9.06 -4.06 -6.46
C LEU A 184 -8.90 -2.69 -7.13
N LEU A 185 -8.46 -2.68 -8.38
CA LEU A 185 -8.23 -1.46 -9.17
C LEU A 185 -9.38 -1.24 -10.13
N PHE A 186 -9.89 -0.01 -10.18
CA PHE A 186 -10.94 0.34 -11.13
C PHE A 186 -10.35 0.94 -12.40
N THR A 187 -10.85 0.48 -13.56
CA THR A 187 -10.55 1.07 -14.86
C THR A 187 -11.77 1.77 -15.39
N SER A 188 -11.58 2.85 -16.16
CA SER A 188 -12.63 3.53 -16.91
C SER A 188 -13.19 2.54 -17.94
N GLY A 189 -14.32 1.90 -17.61
CA GLY A 189 -14.97 0.96 -18.53
C GLY A 189 -15.61 1.72 -19.70
N THR A 190 -15.40 1.24 -20.92
CA THR A 190 -16.04 1.77 -22.15
C THR A 190 -17.56 1.66 -22.12
N THR A 191 -18.13 0.94 -21.16
CA THR A 191 -19.59 0.65 -21.05
C THR A 191 -20.28 1.46 -19.95
N GLY A 192 -19.62 2.45 -19.34
CA GLY A 192 -20.19 3.32 -18.30
C GLY A 192 -20.19 2.73 -16.89
N ASN A 193 -20.05 1.43 -16.71
CA ASN A 193 -19.90 0.80 -15.40
C ASN A 193 -18.42 0.55 -15.09
N PRO A 194 -17.93 0.95 -13.91
CA PRO A 194 -16.53 0.72 -13.54
C PRO A 194 -16.25 -0.79 -13.45
N LYS A 195 -15.15 -1.21 -14.06
CA LYS A 195 -14.67 -2.60 -14.00
C LYS A 195 -13.56 -2.71 -12.97
N GLY A 196 -13.74 -3.60 -11.99
CA GLY A 196 -12.72 -3.90 -11.00
C GLY A 196 -11.74 -4.98 -11.48
N VAL A 197 -10.47 -4.64 -11.58
CA VAL A 197 -9.37 -5.57 -11.83
C VAL A 197 -8.88 -6.10 -10.49
N MET A 198 -8.96 -7.40 -10.30
CA MET A 198 -8.53 -8.10 -9.08
C MET A 198 -7.08 -8.57 -9.22
N LEU A 199 -6.19 -8.09 -8.34
CA LEU A 199 -4.78 -8.44 -8.34
C LEU A 199 -4.42 -9.14 -7.02
N THR A 200 -3.80 -10.32 -7.13
CA THR A 200 -3.28 -11.05 -5.97
C THR A 200 -1.94 -10.47 -5.49
N HIS A 201 -1.52 -10.84 -4.29
CA HIS A 201 -0.16 -10.52 -3.82
C HIS A 201 0.90 -11.04 -4.80
N LYS A 202 0.74 -12.28 -5.27
CA LYS A 202 1.63 -12.90 -6.27
C LYS A 202 1.72 -12.08 -7.56
N ASN A 203 0.60 -11.59 -8.09
CA ASN A 203 0.61 -10.76 -9.31
C ASN A 203 1.49 -9.53 -9.13
N LEU A 204 1.30 -8.79 -8.02
CA LEU A 204 2.01 -7.54 -7.76
C LEU A 204 3.50 -7.78 -7.44
N VAL A 205 3.80 -8.78 -6.61
CA VAL A 205 5.17 -9.05 -6.19
C VAL A 205 5.99 -9.66 -7.31
N SER A 206 5.48 -10.67 -8.02
CA SER A 206 6.22 -11.30 -9.13
C SER A 206 6.50 -10.31 -10.26
N ASP A 207 5.52 -9.45 -10.62
CA ASP A 207 5.71 -8.42 -11.63
C ASP A 207 6.81 -7.42 -11.22
N CYS A 208 6.79 -6.99 -9.95
CA CYS A 208 7.81 -6.11 -9.39
C CYS A 208 9.22 -6.70 -9.54
N PHE A 209 9.44 -7.93 -9.11
CA PHE A 209 10.75 -8.57 -9.19
C PHE A 209 11.16 -8.93 -10.62
N LEU A 210 10.22 -9.30 -11.48
CA LEU A 210 10.49 -9.53 -12.90
C LEU A 210 10.93 -8.24 -13.62
N ALA A 211 10.33 -7.09 -13.31
CA ALA A 211 10.75 -5.80 -13.84
C ALA A 211 12.20 -5.46 -13.47
N GLN A 212 12.67 -5.89 -12.31
CA GLN A 212 14.05 -5.67 -11.83
C GLN A 212 15.12 -6.46 -12.58
N THR A 213 14.77 -7.46 -13.39
CA THR A 213 15.75 -8.23 -14.18
C THR A 213 16.63 -7.35 -15.07
N ASN A 214 16.06 -6.26 -15.57
CA ASN A 214 16.71 -5.34 -16.48
C ASN A 214 17.01 -3.97 -15.85
N LEU A 215 16.59 -3.74 -14.61
CA LEU A 215 16.82 -2.51 -13.88
C LEU A 215 17.94 -2.70 -12.85
N LEU A 216 18.87 -1.75 -12.80
CA LEU A 216 19.98 -1.76 -11.84
C LEU A 216 19.61 -0.93 -10.59
N ILE A 217 18.39 -1.14 -10.09
CA ILE A 217 17.89 -0.45 -8.89
C ILE A 217 18.33 -1.19 -7.63
N ASN A 218 18.58 -0.42 -6.57
CA ASN A 218 19.03 -0.93 -5.28
C ASN A 218 18.62 -0.02 -4.12
N GLU A 219 19.03 -0.36 -2.92
CA GLU A 219 18.68 0.36 -1.69
C GLU A 219 19.19 1.82 -1.63
N LYS A 220 20.11 2.22 -2.50
CA LYS A 220 20.67 3.59 -2.52
C LYS A 220 19.88 4.55 -3.39
N ASP A 221 18.94 4.03 -4.15
CA ASP A 221 18.10 4.83 -5.03
C ASP A 221 17.01 5.56 -4.26
N THR A 222 16.53 6.66 -4.83
CA THR A 222 15.35 7.40 -4.39
C THR A 222 14.33 7.40 -5.51
N PHE A 223 13.15 6.88 -5.22
CA PHE A 223 12.02 6.87 -6.14
C PHE A 223 11.12 8.08 -5.89
N TYR A 224 11.05 8.99 -6.84
CA TYR A 224 10.17 10.15 -6.74
C TYR A 224 8.76 9.84 -7.25
N ALA A 225 7.78 9.89 -6.36
CA ALA A 225 6.37 9.66 -6.67
C ALA A 225 5.74 10.93 -7.27
N LEU A 226 6.11 11.28 -8.51
CA LEU A 226 5.58 12.44 -9.23
C LEU A 226 4.14 12.19 -9.72
N LEU A 227 3.89 11.02 -10.29
CA LEU A 227 2.55 10.63 -10.75
C LEU A 227 1.73 10.05 -9.60
N PRO A 228 0.39 10.10 -9.68
CA PRO A 228 -0.48 9.62 -8.60
C PRO A 228 -0.25 8.13 -8.26
N VAL A 229 -0.01 7.83 -6.98
CA VAL A 229 0.27 6.46 -6.50
C VAL A 229 -0.95 5.52 -6.54
N HIS A 230 -2.17 6.05 -6.67
CA HIS A 230 -3.35 5.24 -6.91
C HIS A 230 -3.35 4.61 -8.32
N HIS A 231 -2.59 5.17 -9.25
CA HIS A 231 -2.47 4.63 -10.60
C HIS A 231 -1.58 3.39 -10.62
N SER A 232 -2.04 2.32 -11.29
CA SER A 232 -1.35 1.02 -11.29
C SER A 232 0.14 1.11 -11.64
N TYR A 233 0.51 1.96 -12.61
CA TYR A 233 1.91 2.17 -13.00
C TYR A 233 2.75 2.71 -11.84
N THR A 234 2.34 3.82 -11.22
CA THR A 234 3.13 4.45 -10.13
C THR A 234 3.12 3.59 -8.88
N MET A 235 1.98 2.98 -8.56
CA MET A 235 1.86 2.01 -7.47
C MET A 235 2.89 0.88 -7.63
N GLN A 236 3.00 0.31 -8.84
CA GLN A 236 3.90 -0.81 -9.12
C GLN A 236 5.35 -0.35 -9.28
N ALA A 237 5.62 0.61 -10.18
CA ALA A 237 6.96 0.98 -10.58
C ALA A 237 7.70 1.84 -9.52
N VAL A 238 6.97 2.62 -8.73
CA VAL A 238 7.56 3.51 -7.72
C VAL A 238 7.39 2.93 -6.31
N LEU A 239 6.14 2.73 -5.86
CA LEU A 239 5.88 2.39 -4.47
C LEU A 239 6.31 0.94 -4.15
N ILE A 240 5.79 -0.05 -4.87
CA ILE A 240 6.08 -1.46 -4.56
C ILE A 240 7.54 -1.79 -4.95
N ASN A 241 7.97 -1.36 -6.12
CA ASN A 241 9.31 -1.66 -6.62
C ASN A 241 10.40 -1.01 -5.75
N GLY A 242 10.28 0.28 -5.43
CA GLY A 242 11.24 0.96 -4.56
C GLY A 242 11.32 0.33 -3.16
N ILE A 243 10.18 0.03 -2.55
CA ILE A 243 10.14 -0.64 -1.23
C ILE A 243 10.80 -2.03 -1.30
N SER A 244 10.61 -2.79 -2.36
CA SER A 244 11.13 -4.16 -2.48
C SER A 244 12.66 -4.23 -2.52
N VAL A 245 13.33 -3.17 -2.95
CA VAL A 245 14.80 -3.08 -2.97
C VAL A 245 15.37 -2.34 -1.76
N GLY A 246 14.54 -1.77 -0.90
CA GLY A 246 15.00 -0.99 0.26
C GLY A 246 15.32 0.47 -0.07
N ALA A 247 14.82 1.00 -1.19
CA ALA A 247 15.02 2.39 -1.63
C ALA A 247 14.10 3.37 -0.90
N GLU A 248 14.43 4.65 -0.94
CA GLU A 248 13.59 5.73 -0.43
C GLU A 248 12.47 6.05 -1.41
N ILE A 249 11.26 6.19 -0.91
CA ILE A 249 10.11 6.74 -1.66
C ILE A 249 9.93 8.18 -1.23
N LEU A 250 10.10 9.10 -2.18
CA LEU A 250 9.95 10.52 -1.99
C LEU A 250 8.62 10.99 -2.59
N PHE A 251 7.73 11.50 -1.75
CA PHE A 251 6.46 12.07 -2.18
C PHE A 251 6.61 13.58 -2.43
N GLY A 252 6.21 14.01 -3.64
CA GLY A 252 6.00 15.41 -3.96
C GLY A 252 4.56 15.81 -3.68
N LYS A 253 4.36 17.06 -3.30
CA LYS A 253 3.04 17.68 -3.22
C LYS A 253 2.71 18.38 -4.53
#